data_47342ccc004ae85a1cc8fec2c0ef8e3f
#
_entry.id   47342ccc004ae85a1cc8fec2c0ef8e3f
#
_cell.length_a   1.000
_cell.length_b   1.000
_cell.length_c   1.000
_cell.angle_alpha   90.00
_cell.angle_beta   90.00
_cell.angle_gamma   90.00
#
_symmetry.space_group_name_H-M   'P 1'
#
loop_
_entity.id
_entity.type
_entity.pdbx_description
1 polymer ?
#
loop_
_entity_poly.entity_id
_entity_poly.type
_entity_poly.pdbx_seq_one_letter_code
_entity_poly.pdbx_strand_id
1 'polypeptide(L)'
;MVAETKIGVGGAWKAMNSIQVGVGGAWKTVSEVYVGVGGAWKLAYTNFTASLSGTFNTLYDQDQLTTFTSTSAITVNISSGTLAVTAGGTGSSPLLQKNNSGPFLSSQTCSNGDTLKARLTTGSSEDTGYTCTATMGAYGSKTYTVFTT
;
A
#
# COMPACT_ATOMS: atom_id res chain seq x y z
N MET A 1 -0.06 -13.83 5.23
CA MET A 1 0.40 -14.53 4.01
C MET A 1 -0.84 -14.76 3.16
N VAL A 2 -0.96 -14.11 2.01
CA VAL A 2 -2.07 -14.35 1.09
C VAL A 2 -1.78 -15.67 0.39
N ALA A 3 -2.66 -16.65 0.54
CA ALA A 3 -2.52 -17.93 -0.15
C ALA A 3 -2.69 -17.69 -1.66
N GLU A 4 -1.68 -18.06 -2.43
CA GLU A 4 -1.73 -17.99 -3.89
C GLU A 4 -2.70 -19.04 -4.42
N THR A 5 -3.72 -18.63 -5.17
CA THR A 5 -4.63 -19.56 -5.84
C THR A 5 -3.99 -20.08 -7.11
N LYS A 6 -3.94 -21.40 -7.29
CA LYS A 6 -3.32 -22.06 -8.43
C LYS A 6 -4.32 -22.93 -9.18
N ILE A 7 -4.14 -23.04 -10.49
CA ILE A 7 -4.89 -23.97 -11.36
C ILE A 7 -3.92 -24.99 -11.95
N GLY A 8 -4.35 -26.26 -11.99
CA GLY A 8 -3.59 -27.33 -12.64
C GLY A 8 -3.79 -27.27 -14.16
N VAL A 9 -2.72 -27.10 -14.92
CA VAL A 9 -2.73 -27.09 -16.39
C VAL A 9 -1.58 -27.95 -16.89
N GLY A 10 -1.88 -29.04 -17.62
CA GLY A 10 -0.86 -29.90 -18.22
C GLY A 10 0.09 -30.55 -17.19
N GLY A 11 -0.42 -30.93 -16.02
CA GLY A 11 0.37 -31.56 -14.95
C GLY A 11 1.19 -30.60 -14.10
N ALA A 12 1.08 -29.28 -14.32
CA ALA A 12 1.74 -28.24 -13.51
C ALA A 12 0.73 -27.32 -12.84
N TRP A 13 1.06 -26.84 -11.62
CA TRP A 13 0.29 -25.81 -10.93
C TRP A 13 0.72 -24.41 -11.36
N LYS A 14 -0.21 -23.64 -11.94
CA LYS A 14 0.03 -22.24 -12.36
C LYS A 14 -0.74 -21.27 -11.47
N ALA A 15 -0.09 -20.17 -11.11
CA ALA A 15 -0.72 -19.07 -10.41
C ALA A 15 -1.85 -18.44 -11.24
N MET A 16 -2.95 -18.06 -10.58
CA MET A 16 -4.08 -17.38 -11.21
C MET A 16 -4.07 -15.91 -10.82
N ASN A 17 -4.05 -15.03 -11.83
CA ASN A 17 -4.15 -13.59 -11.62
C ASN A 17 -5.60 -13.09 -11.59
N SER A 18 -6.51 -13.78 -12.30
CA SER A 18 -7.94 -13.46 -12.29
C SER A 18 -8.76 -14.65 -12.75
N ILE A 19 -10.01 -14.71 -12.28
CA ILE A 19 -11.03 -15.63 -12.78
C ILE A 19 -12.07 -14.79 -13.51
N GLN A 20 -12.48 -15.25 -14.69
CA GLN A 20 -13.55 -14.64 -15.46
C GLN A 20 -14.67 -15.65 -15.74
N VAL A 21 -15.91 -15.18 -15.76
CA VAL A 21 -17.09 -15.95 -16.11
C VAL A 21 -17.84 -15.29 -17.27
N GLY A 22 -18.24 -16.08 -18.26
CA GLY A 22 -19.08 -15.62 -19.37
C GLY A 22 -20.51 -15.45 -18.92
N VAL A 23 -21.05 -14.24 -18.97
CA VAL A 23 -22.46 -13.93 -18.65
C VAL A 23 -23.03 -13.04 -19.73
N GLY A 24 -24.08 -13.51 -20.40
CA GLY A 24 -24.77 -12.71 -21.43
C GLY A 24 -23.89 -12.31 -22.62
N GLY A 25 -22.94 -13.17 -23.03
CA GLY A 25 -22.03 -12.92 -24.15
C GLY A 25 -20.83 -12.03 -23.81
N ALA A 26 -20.65 -11.63 -22.55
CA ALA A 26 -19.49 -10.84 -22.07
C ALA A 26 -18.72 -11.60 -20.98
N TRP A 27 -17.39 -11.42 -20.95
CA TRP A 27 -16.54 -11.92 -19.87
C TRP A 27 -16.56 -10.93 -18.69
N LYS A 28 -16.92 -11.44 -17.50
CA LYS A 28 -16.93 -10.67 -16.25
C LYS A 28 -15.90 -11.23 -15.28
N THR A 29 -15.12 -10.36 -14.65
CA THR A 29 -14.16 -10.75 -13.61
C THR A 29 -14.91 -11.17 -12.35
N VAL A 30 -14.52 -12.33 -11.80
CA VAL A 30 -15.06 -12.86 -10.56
C VAL A 30 -14.32 -12.23 -9.38
N SER A 31 -15.05 -11.63 -8.44
CA SER A 31 -14.46 -11.04 -7.23
C SER A 31 -14.12 -12.11 -6.19
N GLU A 32 -14.98 -13.10 -6.02
CA GLU A 32 -14.82 -14.17 -5.02
C GLU A 32 -15.35 -15.50 -5.56
N VAL A 33 -14.69 -16.59 -5.17
CA VAL A 33 -15.17 -17.96 -5.41
C VAL A 33 -15.28 -18.69 -4.09
N TYR A 34 -16.41 -19.30 -3.86
CA TYR A 34 -16.65 -20.15 -2.69
C TYR A 34 -16.76 -21.61 -3.09
N VAL A 35 -16.29 -22.52 -2.26
CA VAL A 35 -16.44 -23.97 -2.41
C VAL A 35 -17.23 -24.54 -1.24
N GLY A 36 -18.16 -25.46 -1.53
CA GLY A 36 -18.90 -26.18 -0.50
C GLY A 36 -18.03 -27.30 0.11
N VAL A 37 -17.77 -27.22 1.40
CA VAL A 37 -17.01 -28.22 2.15
C VAL A 37 -17.74 -28.54 3.45
N GLY A 38 -18.17 -29.79 3.62
CA GLY A 38 -18.85 -30.23 4.85
C GLY A 38 -20.13 -29.47 5.17
N GLY A 39 -20.94 -29.11 4.16
CA GLY A 39 -22.18 -28.35 4.32
C GLY A 39 -22.03 -26.84 4.55
N ALA A 40 -20.80 -26.29 4.51
CA ALA A 40 -20.54 -24.87 4.62
C ALA A 40 -19.83 -24.33 3.37
N TRP A 41 -20.14 -23.08 3.00
CA TRP A 41 -19.42 -22.37 1.94
C TRP A 41 -18.11 -21.78 2.48
N LYS A 42 -16.98 -22.14 1.86
CA LYS A 42 -15.64 -21.61 2.21
C LYS A 42 -15.10 -20.82 1.05
N LEU A 43 -14.55 -19.62 1.35
CA LEU A 43 -13.89 -18.77 0.36
C LEU A 43 -12.64 -19.48 -0.17
N ALA A 44 -12.60 -19.71 -1.49
CA ALA A 44 -11.50 -20.38 -2.18
C ALA A 44 -10.64 -19.39 -3.01
N TYR A 45 -11.23 -18.28 -3.43
CA TYR A 45 -10.53 -17.26 -4.23
C TYR A 45 -11.13 -15.87 -3.96
N THR A 46 -10.26 -14.87 -3.88
CA THR A 46 -10.63 -13.46 -3.90
C THR A 46 -9.73 -12.71 -4.88
N ASN A 47 -10.31 -11.87 -5.73
CA ASN A 47 -9.57 -10.95 -6.58
C ASN A 47 -9.21 -9.71 -5.75
N PHE A 48 -8.20 -9.85 -4.91
CA PHE A 48 -7.73 -8.76 -4.06
C PHE A 48 -6.81 -7.83 -4.87
N THR A 49 -7.14 -6.55 -4.91
CA THR A 49 -6.30 -5.50 -5.51
C THR A 49 -6.02 -4.43 -4.46
N ALA A 50 -4.81 -3.90 -4.50
CA ALA A 50 -4.43 -2.77 -3.67
C ALA A 50 -3.43 -1.88 -4.42
N SER A 51 -3.44 -0.58 -4.14
CA SER A 51 -2.48 0.38 -4.70
C SER A 51 -2.41 1.65 -3.85
N LEU A 52 -1.33 2.40 -4.00
CA LEU A 52 -1.19 3.75 -3.47
C LEU A 52 -1.29 4.76 -4.62
N SER A 53 -2.24 5.69 -4.57
CA SER A 53 -2.41 6.77 -5.56
C SER A 53 -2.03 8.13 -4.97
N GLY A 54 -1.81 9.10 -5.87
CA GLY A 54 -1.28 10.41 -5.50
C GLY A 54 0.24 10.40 -5.27
N THR A 55 0.77 11.54 -4.86
CA THR A 55 2.19 11.76 -4.59
C THR A 55 2.37 12.61 -3.34
N PHE A 56 3.44 12.37 -2.59
CA PHE A 56 3.90 13.35 -1.62
C PHE A 56 4.59 14.51 -2.35
N ASN A 57 4.53 15.70 -1.77
CA ASN A 57 5.36 16.83 -2.21
C ASN A 57 6.84 16.57 -1.88
N THR A 58 7.73 17.25 -2.60
CA THR A 58 9.16 17.34 -2.25
C THR A 58 9.44 18.71 -1.64
N LEU A 59 10.28 18.77 -0.62
CA LEU A 59 10.79 20.02 -0.06
C LEU A 59 12.27 20.19 -0.40
N TYR A 60 12.67 21.42 -0.69
CA TYR A 60 14.05 21.82 -1.02
C TYR A 60 14.50 22.90 -0.05
N ASP A 61 15.81 23.06 0.11
CA ASP A 61 16.45 24.11 0.89
C ASP A 61 15.95 24.14 2.34
N GLN A 62 15.88 22.99 2.98
CA GLN A 62 15.35 22.85 4.32
C GLN A 62 16.47 22.72 5.37
N ASP A 63 16.14 23.09 6.61
CA ASP A 63 17.06 22.99 7.73
C ASP A 63 17.41 21.54 8.07
N GLN A 64 18.64 21.35 8.55
CA GLN A 64 19.13 20.10 9.11
C GLN A 64 18.50 19.83 10.48
N LEU A 65 18.50 18.55 10.90
CA LEU A 65 18.01 18.08 12.21
C LEU A 65 16.57 18.54 12.53
N THR A 66 15.79 18.84 11.49
CA THR A 66 14.43 19.38 11.61
C THR A 66 13.39 18.38 11.14
N THR A 67 12.22 18.40 11.78
CA THR A 67 11.11 17.48 11.44
C THR A 67 10.16 18.13 10.46
N PHE A 68 9.93 17.45 9.34
CA PHE A 68 9.04 17.87 8.26
C PHE A 68 7.90 16.90 8.04
N THR A 69 6.73 17.45 7.73
CA THR A 69 5.54 16.67 7.34
C THR A 69 5.12 17.06 5.93
N SER A 70 4.75 16.07 5.10
CA SER A 70 4.26 16.34 3.75
C SER A 70 2.99 17.19 3.78
N THR A 71 2.91 18.18 2.89
CA THR A 71 1.69 19.01 2.73
C THR A 71 0.63 18.25 1.93
N SER A 72 1.04 17.47 0.95
CA SER A 72 0.16 16.56 0.20
C SER A 72 0.05 15.19 0.87
N ALA A 73 -1.04 14.48 0.57
CA ALA A 73 -1.29 13.13 1.05
C ALA A 73 -1.43 12.16 -0.13
N ILE A 74 -1.10 10.90 0.11
CA ILE A 74 -1.42 9.79 -0.80
C ILE A 74 -2.69 9.10 -0.35
N THR A 75 -3.38 8.41 -1.26
CA THR A 75 -4.60 7.66 -0.98
C THR A 75 -4.35 6.16 -1.09
N VAL A 76 -4.90 5.41 -0.15
CA VAL A 76 -4.88 3.95 -0.13
C VAL A 76 -6.11 3.43 -0.85
N ASN A 77 -5.91 2.59 -1.87
CA ASN A 77 -6.99 1.94 -2.60
C ASN A 77 -6.89 0.42 -2.34
N ILE A 78 -7.93 -0.15 -1.79
CA ILE A 78 -8.00 -1.58 -1.44
C ILE A 78 -9.38 -2.10 -1.85
N SER A 79 -9.44 -3.23 -2.56
CA SER A 79 -10.72 -3.80 -3.01
C SER A 79 -11.58 -4.31 -1.85
N SER A 80 -10.97 -4.80 -0.77
CA SER A 80 -11.66 -5.27 0.43
C SER A 80 -10.73 -5.37 1.64
N GLY A 81 -11.27 -5.27 2.85
CA GLY A 81 -10.54 -5.43 4.10
C GLY A 81 -9.59 -4.29 4.43
N THR A 82 -8.50 -4.61 5.09
CA THR A 82 -7.45 -3.67 5.51
C THR A 82 -6.06 -4.19 5.18
N LEU A 83 -5.10 -3.29 4.94
CA LEU A 83 -3.68 -3.59 4.79
C LEU A 83 -2.83 -2.67 5.66
N ALA A 84 -1.70 -3.20 6.09
CA ALA A 84 -0.68 -2.38 6.73
C ALA A 84 0.12 -1.60 5.67
N VAL A 85 0.31 -0.29 5.92
CA VAL A 85 1.27 0.56 5.20
C VAL A 85 2.36 0.95 6.18
N THR A 86 3.59 0.59 5.87
CA THR A 86 4.76 0.84 6.74
C THR A 86 5.58 2.02 6.25
N ALA A 87 6.17 2.75 7.19
CA ALA A 87 7.13 3.80 6.91
C ALA A 87 8.56 3.26 6.96
N GLY A 88 9.40 3.67 6.01
CA GLY A 88 10.83 3.41 5.95
C GLY A 88 11.53 4.59 5.27
N GLY A 89 12.84 4.54 5.10
CA GLY A 89 13.59 5.57 4.37
C GLY A 89 14.90 5.97 5.05
N THR A 90 15.54 7.00 4.53
CA THR A 90 16.84 7.52 5.02
C THR A 90 16.69 8.62 6.06
N GLY A 91 15.50 9.25 6.17
CA GLY A 91 15.21 10.19 7.25
C GLY A 91 15.19 9.51 8.61
N SER A 92 15.51 10.24 9.66
CA SER A 92 15.33 9.76 11.02
C SER A 92 13.85 9.74 11.38
N SER A 93 13.43 8.67 12.07
CA SER A 93 12.03 8.48 12.52
C SER A 93 10.98 8.66 11.39
N PRO A 94 11.06 7.89 10.27
CA PRO A 94 10.05 7.94 9.24
C PRO A 94 8.71 7.42 9.78
N LEU A 95 7.65 8.23 9.66
CA LEU A 95 6.34 7.95 10.23
C LEU A 95 5.22 8.34 9.25
N LEU A 96 4.07 7.72 9.39
CA LEU A 96 2.85 8.00 8.63
C LEU A 96 1.71 8.44 9.56
N GLN A 97 0.93 9.40 9.11
CA GLN A 97 -0.31 9.85 9.76
C GLN A 97 -1.50 9.49 8.88
N LYS A 98 -2.49 8.83 9.44
CA LYS A 98 -3.72 8.45 8.74
C LYS A 98 -4.78 9.54 8.87
N ASN A 99 -5.46 9.84 7.74
CA ASN A 99 -6.62 10.74 7.65
C ASN A 99 -6.40 12.11 8.31
N ASN A 100 -5.16 12.61 8.29
CA ASN A 100 -4.76 13.93 8.79
C ASN A 100 -5.13 14.22 10.27
N SER A 101 -5.48 13.22 11.06
CA SER A 101 -5.96 13.39 12.44
C SER A 101 -5.43 12.37 13.44
N GLY A 102 -4.90 11.24 12.99
CA GLY A 102 -4.37 10.18 13.83
C GLY A 102 -2.93 10.44 14.32
N PRO A 103 -2.39 9.57 15.18
CA PRO A 103 -1.00 9.61 15.56
C PRO A 103 -0.08 9.31 14.37
N PHE A 104 1.15 9.84 14.43
CA PHE A 104 2.22 9.42 13.52
C PHE A 104 2.82 8.10 14.00
N LEU A 105 2.77 7.07 13.16
CA LEU A 105 3.23 5.71 13.47
C LEU A 105 4.13 5.18 12.35
N SER A 106 5.02 4.25 12.69
CA SER A 106 5.85 3.52 11.71
C SER A 106 5.04 2.54 10.85
N SER A 107 3.83 2.19 11.28
CA SER A 107 2.89 1.38 10.50
C SER A 107 1.46 1.84 10.77
N GLN A 108 0.66 1.95 9.72
CA GLN A 108 -0.76 2.29 9.76
C GLN A 108 -1.58 1.16 9.16
N THR A 109 -2.61 0.71 9.86
CA THR A 109 -3.62 -0.19 9.26
C THR A 109 -4.65 0.65 8.51
N CYS A 110 -4.71 0.45 7.20
CA CYS A 110 -5.50 1.27 6.28
C CYS A 110 -6.62 0.48 5.61
N SER A 111 -7.73 1.14 5.37
CA SER A 111 -8.88 0.72 4.57
C SER A 111 -8.90 1.47 3.24
N ASN A 112 -9.81 1.07 2.36
CA ASN A 112 -10.03 1.80 1.10
C ASN A 112 -10.44 3.25 1.34
N GLY A 113 -9.78 4.18 0.64
CA GLY A 113 -10.02 5.62 0.75
C GLY A 113 -9.27 6.31 1.88
N ASP A 114 -8.59 5.60 2.78
CA ASP A 114 -7.73 6.23 3.78
C ASP A 114 -6.61 7.03 3.11
N THR A 115 -6.30 8.20 3.67
CA THR A 115 -5.21 9.05 3.22
C THR A 115 -4.03 8.99 4.19
N LEU A 116 -2.81 9.16 3.66
CA LEU A 116 -1.59 9.13 4.45
C LEU A 116 -0.73 10.36 4.18
N LYS A 117 -0.26 11.03 5.23
CA LYS A 117 0.83 11.99 5.22
C LYS A 117 2.10 11.36 5.75
N ALA A 118 3.24 11.73 5.18
CA ALA A 118 4.56 11.28 5.61
C ALA A 118 5.22 12.32 6.49
N ARG A 119 6.00 11.88 7.48
CA ARG A 119 6.85 12.71 8.33
C ARG A 119 8.22 12.07 8.48
N LEU A 120 9.26 12.89 8.47
CA LEU A 120 10.63 12.48 8.76
C LEU A 120 11.38 13.61 9.48
N THR A 121 12.48 13.29 10.12
CA THR A 121 13.47 14.25 10.60
C THR A 121 14.71 14.16 9.72
N THR A 122 15.22 15.31 9.23
CA THR A 122 16.45 15.38 8.43
C THR A 122 17.67 15.07 9.30
N GLY A 123 18.75 14.60 8.69
CA GLY A 123 20.05 14.47 9.34
C GLY A 123 20.85 15.77 9.33
N SER A 124 22.11 15.67 9.70
CA SER A 124 23.05 16.81 9.81
C SER A 124 23.90 17.07 8.56
N SER A 125 23.65 16.35 7.47
CA SER A 125 24.40 16.52 6.22
C SER A 125 23.72 17.56 5.32
N GLU A 126 24.53 18.47 4.76
CA GLU A 126 24.11 19.44 3.75
C GLU A 126 23.91 18.76 2.39
N ASP A 127 23.18 19.40 1.51
CA ASP A 127 22.90 18.93 0.12
C ASP A 127 22.44 17.46 0.02
N THR A 128 21.74 16.98 1.05
CA THR A 128 21.32 15.58 1.17
C THR A 128 19.82 15.42 1.11
N GLY A 129 19.36 14.45 0.30
CA GLY A 129 17.95 14.07 0.24
C GLY A 129 17.61 13.02 1.31
N TYR A 130 16.74 13.38 2.25
CA TYR A 130 16.19 12.48 3.26
C TYR A 130 14.80 12.01 2.85
N THR A 131 14.49 10.74 3.07
CA THR A 131 13.25 10.13 2.59
C THR A 131 12.42 9.50 3.69
N CYS A 132 11.09 9.56 3.51
CA CYS A 132 10.12 8.70 4.18
C CYS A 132 9.30 7.99 3.10
N THR A 133 9.41 6.67 3.00
CA THR A 133 8.71 5.85 2.01
C THR A 133 7.58 5.08 2.66
N ALA A 134 6.35 5.35 2.21
CA ALA A 134 5.18 4.56 2.56
C ALA A 134 5.13 3.32 1.66
N THR A 135 5.19 2.13 2.26
CA THR A 135 5.20 0.84 1.54
C THR A 135 4.01 -0.02 1.94
N MET A 136 3.24 -0.46 0.97
CA MET A 136 2.08 -1.35 1.16
C MET A 136 2.40 -2.76 0.64
N GLY A 137 3.28 -3.47 1.32
CA GLY A 137 3.74 -4.81 0.94
C GLY A 137 4.20 -4.88 -0.52
N ALA A 138 3.67 -5.85 -1.29
CA ALA A 138 3.96 -6.02 -2.72
C ALA A 138 3.12 -5.08 -3.63
N TYR A 139 2.22 -4.26 -3.08
CA TYR A 139 1.26 -3.46 -3.84
C TYR A 139 1.76 -2.04 -4.17
N GLY A 140 2.99 -1.73 -3.81
CA GLY A 140 3.66 -0.49 -4.20
C GLY A 140 4.11 0.38 -3.04
N SER A 141 4.81 1.45 -3.41
CA SER A 141 5.35 2.43 -2.47
C SER A 141 5.25 3.86 -3.02
N LYS A 142 5.29 4.83 -2.12
CA LYS A 142 5.36 6.27 -2.42
C LYS A 142 6.35 6.93 -1.48
N THR A 143 7.19 7.81 -2.02
CA THR A 143 8.28 8.44 -1.27
C THR A 143 8.05 9.95 -1.12
N TYR A 144 8.21 10.43 0.10
CA TYR A 144 8.34 11.83 0.48
C TYR A 144 9.83 12.16 0.61
N THR A 145 10.29 13.24 0.01
CA THR A 145 11.71 13.65 0.04
C THR A 145 11.86 15.08 0.54
N VAL A 146 12.85 15.28 1.39
CA VAL A 146 13.27 16.59 1.92
C VAL A 146 14.75 16.75 1.65
N PHE A 147 15.14 17.79 0.92
CA PHE A 147 16.53 18.15 0.66
C PHE A 147 16.96 19.25 1.64
N THR A 148 18.10 19.04 2.28
CA THR A 148 18.74 20.02 3.19
C THR A 148 19.73 20.91 2.46
N THR A 149 19.99 22.07 3.00
CA THR A 149 21.07 23.02 2.65
C THR A 149 22.12 23.03 3.74
#